data_fdd3182eb95b6b0f761762f388615af8
#
_entry.id   fdd3182eb95b6b0f761762f388615af8
#
_cell.length_a   1.000
_cell.length_b   1.000
_cell.length_c   1.000
_cell.angle_alpha   90.00
_cell.angle_beta   90.00
_cell.angle_gamma   90.00
#
_symmetry.space_group_name_H-M   'P 1'
#
loop_
_entity.id
_entity.type
_entity.pdbx_description
1 polymer ?
#
loop_
_entity_poly.entity_id
_entity_poly.type
_entity_poly.pdbx_seq_one_letter_code
_entity_poly.pdbx_strand_id
1 'polypeptide(L)'
;MTAPTLKRIHHVAYRCRDAKETVEWYARVLGMEYVTAFAEDKVPSTGEDDPYMHIFLDAGGGNVLAFFELPQQPAMGRDPNTPAWVQHLAFRVPDMAALLAA
;
A
#
# COMPACT_ATOMS: atom_id res chain seq x y z
N MET A 1 3.75 10.26 32.99
CA MET A 1 2.68 9.75 32.12
C MET A 1 3.20 8.59 31.29
N THR A 2 2.46 7.50 31.25
CA THR A 2 2.83 6.30 30.53
C THR A 2 2.34 6.38 29.09
N ALA A 3 3.18 6.00 28.13
CA ALA A 3 2.75 5.91 26.75
C ALA A 3 1.74 4.78 26.57
N PRO A 4 0.76 4.93 25.67
CA PRO A 4 -0.18 3.84 25.38
C PRO A 4 0.55 2.66 24.73
N THR A 5 0.05 1.44 25.00
CA THR A 5 0.60 0.24 24.40
C THR A 5 0.10 0.11 22.97
N LEU A 6 1.02 -0.04 22.01
CA LEU A 6 0.67 -0.34 20.65
C LEU A 6 0.29 -1.81 20.55
N LYS A 7 -0.78 -2.12 19.85
CA LYS A 7 -1.26 -3.50 19.68
C LYS A 7 -0.69 -4.16 18.44
N ARG A 8 -0.67 -3.43 17.31
CA ARG A 8 -0.16 -3.94 16.04
C ARG A 8 -0.06 -2.79 15.03
N ILE A 9 0.59 -3.06 13.93
CA ILE A 9 0.51 -2.19 12.76
C ILE A 9 -0.82 -2.50 12.07
N HIS A 10 -1.70 -1.50 11.95
CA HIS A 10 -2.98 -1.66 11.28
C HIS A 10 -2.79 -1.83 9.78
N HIS A 11 -2.04 -0.93 9.17
CA HIS A 11 -1.68 -1.01 7.76
C HIS A 11 -0.44 -0.18 7.48
N VAL A 12 0.21 -0.48 6.37
CA VAL A 12 1.23 0.35 5.75
C VAL A 12 0.68 0.86 4.43
N ALA A 13 0.99 2.11 4.09
CA ALA A 13 0.48 2.71 2.87
C ALA A 13 1.61 3.23 2.00
N TYR A 14 1.50 2.99 0.70
CA TYR A 14 2.41 3.49 -0.32
C TYR A 14 1.62 4.15 -1.43
N ARG A 15 2.29 4.97 -2.22
CA ARG A 15 1.69 5.50 -3.43
C ARG A 15 1.76 4.45 -4.55
N CYS A 16 0.71 4.35 -5.36
CA CYS A 16 0.72 3.56 -6.59
C CYS A 16 0.37 4.46 -7.79
N ARG A 17 0.70 3.97 -8.98
CA ARG A 17 0.41 4.68 -10.23
C ARG A 17 -1.06 4.55 -10.62
N ASP A 18 -1.64 3.38 -10.44
CA ASP A 18 -2.98 3.02 -10.87
C ASP A 18 -3.55 2.01 -9.88
N ALA A 19 -4.64 2.38 -9.22
CA ALA A 19 -5.25 1.56 -8.17
C ALA A 19 -5.76 0.21 -8.70
N LYS A 20 -6.42 0.21 -9.86
CA LYS A 20 -6.94 -1.03 -10.47
C LYS A 20 -5.83 -1.98 -10.84
N GLU A 21 -4.79 -1.48 -11.52
CA GLU A 21 -3.62 -2.26 -11.90
C GLU A 21 -2.93 -2.85 -10.68
N THR A 22 -2.81 -2.06 -9.61
CA THR A 22 -2.20 -2.48 -8.36
C THR A 22 -2.98 -3.62 -7.70
N VAL A 23 -4.29 -3.48 -7.58
CA VAL A 23 -5.15 -4.53 -7.01
C VAL A 23 -5.03 -5.82 -7.83
N GLU A 24 -5.11 -5.72 -9.13
CA GLU A 24 -5.04 -6.89 -10.02
C GLU A 24 -3.69 -7.60 -9.91
N TRP A 25 -2.60 -6.85 -9.84
CA TRP A 25 -1.27 -7.44 -9.71
C TRP A 25 -1.08 -8.17 -8.38
N TYR A 26 -1.42 -7.51 -7.25
CA TYR A 26 -1.26 -8.12 -5.94
C TYR A 26 -2.19 -9.31 -5.73
N ALA A 27 -3.40 -9.27 -6.27
CA ALA A 27 -4.32 -10.41 -6.23
C ALA A 27 -3.80 -11.59 -7.04
N ARG A 28 -3.33 -11.33 -8.25
CA ARG A 28 -2.86 -12.38 -9.17
C ARG A 28 -1.53 -12.98 -8.75
N VAL A 29 -0.57 -12.15 -8.36
CA VAL A 29 0.80 -12.60 -8.08
C VAL A 29 0.98 -13.05 -6.65
N LEU A 30 0.42 -12.33 -5.68
CA LEU A 30 0.61 -12.59 -4.26
C LEU A 30 -0.62 -13.14 -3.55
N GLY A 31 -1.73 -13.33 -4.26
CA GLY A 31 -2.95 -13.89 -3.68
C GLY A 31 -3.63 -13.01 -2.65
N MET A 32 -3.38 -11.71 -2.66
CA MET A 32 -4.03 -10.79 -1.73
C MET A 32 -5.48 -10.56 -2.12
N GLU A 33 -6.33 -10.36 -1.12
CA GLU A 33 -7.73 -10.06 -1.33
C GLU A 33 -8.00 -8.56 -1.20
N TYR A 34 -8.78 -8.01 -2.13
CA TYR A 34 -9.28 -6.65 -2.03
C TYR A 34 -10.25 -6.55 -0.85
N VAL A 35 -10.05 -5.55 0.00
CA VAL A 35 -10.90 -5.32 1.16
C VAL A 35 -11.88 -4.18 0.90
N THR A 36 -11.37 -2.98 0.64
CA THR A 36 -12.18 -1.79 0.43
C THR A 36 -11.35 -0.69 -0.23
N ALA A 37 -12.05 0.37 -0.66
CA ALA A 37 -11.42 1.56 -1.18
C ALA A 37 -12.25 2.79 -0.79
N PHE A 38 -11.56 3.93 -0.68
CA PHE A 38 -12.18 5.24 -0.48
C PHE A 38 -11.66 6.18 -1.53
N ALA A 39 -12.56 7.01 -2.09
CA ALA A 39 -12.18 8.09 -2.99
C ALA A 39 -12.67 9.40 -2.39
N GLU A 40 -11.77 10.37 -2.28
CA GLU A 40 -12.07 11.67 -1.70
C GLU A 40 -11.38 12.78 -2.50
N ASP A 41 -11.96 13.98 -2.47
CA ASP A 41 -11.37 15.14 -3.14
C ASP A 41 -10.42 15.91 -2.24
N LYS A 42 -10.55 15.76 -0.94
CA LYS A 42 -9.75 16.50 0.06
C LYS A 42 -9.04 15.53 0.99
N VAL A 43 -7.82 15.91 1.37
CA VAL A 43 -7.04 15.17 2.36
C VAL A 43 -7.63 15.41 3.75
N PRO A 44 -8.12 14.37 4.45
CA PRO A 44 -8.78 14.56 5.76
C PRO A 44 -7.89 15.23 6.81
N SER A 45 -6.60 14.93 6.84
CA SER A 45 -5.69 15.45 7.85
C SER A 45 -5.27 16.89 7.63
N THR A 46 -5.28 17.38 6.39
CA THR A 46 -4.79 18.73 6.03
C THR A 46 -5.87 19.64 5.45
N GLY A 47 -6.95 19.07 4.91
CA GLY A 47 -7.99 19.82 4.20
C GLY A 47 -7.60 20.25 2.79
N GLU A 48 -6.43 19.84 2.30
CA GLU A 48 -5.96 20.19 0.96
C GLU A 48 -6.84 19.58 -0.12
N ASP A 49 -7.01 20.29 -1.24
CA ASP A 49 -7.66 19.76 -2.43
C ASP A 49 -6.65 18.89 -3.19
N ASP A 50 -6.72 17.60 -2.97
CA ASP A 50 -5.86 16.62 -3.62
C ASP A 50 -6.63 15.31 -3.77
N PRO A 51 -7.39 15.13 -4.86
CA PRO A 51 -8.18 13.93 -5.07
C PRO A 51 -7.33 12.67 -5.00
N TYR A 52 -7.84 11.65 -4.33
CA TYR A 52 -7.14 10.38 -4.19
C TYR A 52 -8.11 9.20 -4.15
N MET A 53 -7.59 8.03 -4.48
CA MET A 53 -8.20 6.75 -4.19
C MET A 53 -7.29 5.98 -3.25
N HIS A 54 -7.84 5.54 -2.12
CA HIS A 54 -7.13 4.78 -1.12
C HIS A 54 -7.67 3.37 -1.10
N ILE A 55 -6.86 2.39 -1.48
CA ILE A 55 -7.23 0.97 -1.56
C ILE A 55 -6.56 0.17 -0.46
N PHE A 56 -7.26 -0.86 0.02
CA PHE A 56 -6.80 -1.74 1.09
C PHE A 56 -6.84 -3.19 0.63
N LEU A 57 -5.74 -3.90 0.85
CA LEU A 57 -5.58 -5.31 0.48
C LEU A 57 -5.25 -6.13 1.71
N ASP A 58 -5.87 -7.30 1.83
CA ASP A 58 -5.55 -8.27 2.89
C ASP A 58 -4.30 -9.04 2.47
N ALA A 59 -3.23 -8.89 3.25
CA ALA A 59 -1.96 -9.57 3.04
C ALA A 59 -1.83 -10.84 3.88
N GLY A 60 -2.94 -11.28 4.53
CA GLY A 60 -2.94 -12.47 5.37
C GLY A 60 -2.55 -12.18 6.83
N GLY A 61 -3.00 -13.03 7.74
CA GLY A 61 -2.65 -12.93 9.16
C GLY A 61 -3.07 -11.64 9.85
N GLY A 62 -4.09 -10.96 9.34
CA GLY A 62 -4.53 -9.67 9.86
C GLY A 62 -3.69 -8.49 9.40
N ASN A 63 -2.77 -8.70 8.47
CA ASN A 63 -1.94 -7.64 7.90
C ASN A 63 -2.67 -6.97 6.73
N VAL A 64 -2.58 -5.65 6.66
CA VAL A 64 -3.22 -4.88 5.60
C VAL A 64 -2.16 -4.04 4.89
N LEU A 65 -2.15 -4.12 3.57
CA LEU A 65 -1.33 -3.28 2.70
C LEU A 65 -2.25 -2.31 1.98
N ALA A 66 -1.91 -1.03 2.01
CA ALA A 66 -2.73 0.02 1.43
C ALA A 66 -1.94 0.81 0.39
N PHE A 67 -2.66 1.38 -0.57
CA PHE A 67 -2.08 2.24 -1.60
C PHE A 67 -2.94 3.46 -1.83
N PHE A 68 -2.27 4.55 -2.21
CA PHE A 68 -2.92 5.77 -2.67
C PHE A 68 -2.63 5.98 -4.15
N GLU A 69 -3.67 6.17 -4.94
CA GLU A 69 -3.55 6.71 -6.29
C GLU A 69 -3.84 8.20 -6.22
N LEU A 70 -2.94 9.03 -6.77
CA LEU A 70 -3.02 10.48 -6.72
C LEU A 70 -3.08 11.04 -8.14
N PRO A 71 -4.30 11.11 -8.75
CA PRO A 71 -4.42 11.41 -10.17
C PRO A 71 -4.00 12.83 -10.56
N GLN A 72 -3.99 13.77 -9.62
CA GLN A 72 -3.62 15.17 -9.89
C GLN A 72 -2.19 15.52 -9.49
N GLN A 73 -1.44 14.57 -8.93
CA GLN A 73 -0.05 14.78 -8.59
C GLN A 73 0.85 14.43 -9.78
N PRO A 74 2.08 14.98 -9.85
CA PRO A 74 3.05 14.57 -10.85
C PRO A 74 3.30 13.07 -10.82
N ALA A 75 3.74 12.50 -11.95
CA ALA A 75 4.05 11.09 -12.03
C ALA A 75 5.03 10.67 -10.94
N MET A 76 4.88 9.42 -10.48
CA MET A 76 5.76 8.87 -9.45
C MET A 76 7.20 8.85 -9.93
N GLY A 77 8.09 9.25 -9.04
CA GLY A 77 9.52 9.19 -9.24
C GLY A 77 10.20 8.48 -8.09
N ARG A 78 11.45 8.17 -8.28
CA ARG A 78 12.29 7.61 -7.23
C ARG A 78 12.71 8.71 -6.26
N ASP A 79 12.79 8.40 -4.97
CA ASP A 79 13.34 9.29 -3.97
C ASP A 79 14.85 9.49 -4.26
N PRO A 80 15.28 10.72 -4.62
CA PRO A 80 16.67 10.96 -4.96
C PRO A 80 17.61 10.94 -3.76
N ASN A 81 17.07 10.98 -2.55
CA ASN A 81 17.85 11.06 -1.31
C ASN A 81 18.08 9.71 -0.65
N THR A 82 17.42 8.66 -1.13
CA THR A 82 17.47 7.34 -0.50
C THR A 82 17.86 6.28 -1.54
N PRO A 83 18.90 5.48 -1.26
CA PRO A 83 19.23 4.36 -2.14
C PRO A 83 18.06 3.39 -2.26
N ALA A 84 17.89 2.80 -3.45
CA ALA A 84 16.74 1.95 -3.76
C ALA A 84 16.62 0.71 -2.85
N TRP A 85 17.71 0.26 -2.26
CA TRP A 85 17.72 -0.94 -1.41
C TRP A 85 17.29 -0.69 0.03
N VAL A 86 17.14 0.59 0.45
CA VAL A 86 16.86 0.93 1.85
C VAL A 86 15.40 0.74 2.20
N GLN A 87 14.50 1.34 1.42
CA GLN A 87 13.07 1.29 1.71
C GLN A 87 12.44 0.12 0.97
N HIS A 88 11.94 -0.84 1.71
CA HIS A 88 11.32 -2.03 1.13
C HIS A 88 10.29 -2.62 2.07
N LEU A 89 9.44 -3.48 1.51
CA LEU A 89 8.49 -4.28 2.25
C LEU A 89 8.82 -5.75 1.99
N ALA A 90 9.00 -6.51 3.06
CA ALA A 90 9.37 -7.93 2.96
C ALA A 90 8.19 -8.80 3.38
N PHE A 91 7.92 -9.82 2.59
CA PHE A 91 6.91 -10.82 2.91
C PHE A 91 7.59 -12.17 3.19
N ARG A 92 7.08 -12.88 4.20
CA ARG A 92 7.42 -14.27 4.40
C ARG A 92 6.43 -15.11 3.61
N VAL A 93 6.93 -16.02 2.80
CA VAL A 93 6.11 -16.92 1.99
C VAL A 93 6.46 -18.38 2.31
N PRO A 94 5.50 -19.31 2.28
CA PRO A 94 5.77 -20.71 2.58
C PRO A 94 6.54 -21.44 1.47
N ASP A 95 6.45 -20.95 0.22
CA ASP A 95 7.06 -21.60 -0.94
C ASP A 95 7.54 -20.55 -1.95
N MET A 96 8.84 -20.26 -1.91
CA MET A 96 9.45 -19.30 -2.84
C MET A 96 9.41 -19.79 -4.29
N ALA A 97 9.55 -21.09 -4.51
CA ALA A 97 9.53 -21.63 -5.86
C ALA A 97 8.16 -21.46 -6.51
N ALA A 98 7.09 -21.68 -5.76
CA ALA A 98 5.73 -21.46 -6.23
C ALA A 98 5.48 -19.98 -6.54
N LEU A 99 5.99 -19.08 -5.71
CA LEU A 99 5.85 -17.64 -5.95
C LEU A 99 6.60 -17.22 -7.22
N LEU A 100 7.82 -17.71 -7.42
CA LEU A 100 8.62 -17.36 -8.60
C LEU A 100 8.03 -17.92 -9.89
N ALA A 101 7.22 -18.96 -9.82
CA ALA A 101 6.55 -19.56 -10.97
C ALA A 101 5.23 -18.83 -11.34
N ALA A 102 4.78 -17.94 -10.47
CA ALA A 102 3.50 -17.24 -10.68
C ALA A 102 3.58 -16.17 -11.78
#